data_d52f5bed98ff473e911b6fe517cf64f5
#
_entry.id   d52f5bed98ff473e911b6fe517cf64f5
#
_cell.length_a   1.000
_cell.length_b   1.000
_cell.length_c   1.000
_cell.angle_alpha   90.00
_cell.angle_beta   90.00
_cell.angle_gamma   90.00
#
_symmetry.space_group_name_H-M   'P 1'
#
loop_
_entity.id
_entity.type
_entity.pdbx_description
1 polymer ?
#
loop_
_entity_poly.entity_id
_entity_poly.type
_entity_poly.pdbx_seq_one_letter_code
_entity_poly.pdbx_strand_id
1 'polypeptide(L)'
;MKRLLAFFALFVFFGLQQVDAHTLFDSGRSAYRIVVADDASTTERYAAEELQYWLKQVGGANLSIVSERKGTMGKRILVGYGNEVKHLVKTARPKADDQGFVYGNVGGDVYIYGGKEIGTLYGVYTFLENEMGCRWYTKDFSYIPRKKKYEFDKLYDKEEPAFLSRDLYYYDAFDAKWTLRNKTHGRKNSLKTNHGTIQVPSEAFWSVHTFNKLCKPDVYFKKHPEYFSLRGGKRTTDQLCLSNKDVLRICISRIKEVMTNYPYFLIYSVTQNDNQNPCQCKECKKLVKKYGGESGAMLWFVNQVAAAVEKDFPDKYIGTFAYQYTRKAPQGIQPRQNVVIRLCSIECCFAHTIGGCRQNAAFLEDIKAWSRISPHLYVWDYVTTFQQYLLPFPNIPVLKSNLQTFRDNKAIGVMEEGSYDVPGGDFAELKAYLLAKLMWNPDADAEAIIDEFIKAYYGKAAPRMKEYLALVNGLVGKETHLTCQTSIYHGRSTYTDAFINKALAILSKAEKDAESETIRDRVRLQKMVPAYMQCRVMTKAGGKSGSYELIKKMATKHKIDRFAEGGSLKDPKAFYDMMDKYGK
;
A
#
# COMPACT_ATOMS: atom_id res chain seq x y z
N MET A 1 -12.94 -83.49 -29.53
CA MET A 1 -13.66 -82.21 -29.71
C MET A 1 -12.92 -81.15 -28.92
N LYS A 2 -12.06 -80.36 -29.59
CA LYS A 2 -11.33 -79.25 -28.98
C LYS A 2 -12.03 -77.94 -29.36
N ARG A 3 -12.53 -77.18 -28.40
CA ARG A 3 -13.07 -75.84 -28.62
C ARG A 3 -11.93 -74.81 -28.47
N LEU A 4 -11.63 -74.10 -29.53
CA LEU A 4 -10.78 -72.91 -29.55
C LEU A 4 -11.60 -71.75 -29.02
N LEU A 5 -11.11 -71.13 -27.98
CA LEU A 5 -11.58 -69.81 -27.48
C LEU A 5 -10.65 -68.75 -28.12
N ALA A 6 -11.20 -67.92 -29.01
CA ALA A 6 -10.54 -66.74 -29.53
C ALA A 6 -10.74 -65.57 -28.59
N PHE A 7 -9.66 -65.02 -27.98
CA PHE A 7 -9.66 -63.79 -27.24
C PHE A 7 -9.49 -62.62 -28.23
N PHE A 8 -10.56 -61.81 -28.37
CA PHE A 8 -10.46 -60.49 -29.04
C PHE A 8 -9.94 -59.49 -28.03
N ALA A 9 -8.68 -59.05 -28.17
CA ALA A 9 -8.15 -57.93 -27.41
C ALA A 9 -8.60 -56.62 -28.07
N LEU A 10 -9.51 -55.90 -27.41
CA LEU A 10 -9.95 -54.57 -27.80
C LEU A 10 -8.84 -53.57 -27.40
N PHE A 11 -7.98 -53.13 -28.31
CA PHE A 11 -7.07 -52.00 -28.10
C PHE A 11 -7.86 -50.72 -28.17
N VAL A 12 -8.19 -50.17 -26.99
CA VAL A 12 -8.68 -48.80 -26.87
C VAL A 12 -7.48 -47.86 -27.04
N PHE A 13 -7.32 -47.30 -28.21
CA PHE A 13 -6.41 -46.19 -28.45
C PHE A 13 -7.00 -44.96 -27.72
N PHE A 14 -6.52 -44.67 -26.52
CA PHE A 14 -6.60 -43.35 -25.98
C PHE A 14 -5.67 -42.48 -26.82
N GLY A 15 -6.25 -41.76 -27.78
CA GLY A 15 -5.56 -40.70 -28.48
C GLY A 15 -5.22 -39.61 -27.45
N LEU A 16 -3.97 -39.58 -26.97
CA LEU A 16 -3.41 -38.38 -26.35
C LEU A 16 -3.54 -37.30 -27.42
N GLN A 17 -4.53 -36.43 -27.29
CA GLN A 17 -4.54 -35.17 -28.01
C GLN A 17 -3.27 -34.42 -27.58
N GLN A 18 -2.29 -34.43 -28.45
CA GLN A 18 -1.12 -33.58 -28.34
C GLN A 18 -1.66 -32.15 -28.42
N VAL A 19 -1.75 -31.48 -27.29
CA VAL A 19 -2.10 -30.05 -27.24
C VAL A 19 -0.88 -29.34 -27.82
N ASP A 20 -0.99 -28.82 -29.04
CA ASP A 20 0.08 -28.08 -29.68
C ASP A 20 0.34 -26.80 -28.90
N ALA A 21 1.50 -26.67 -28.28
CA ALA A 21 1.94 -25.48 -27.58
C ALA A 21 1.94 -24.25 -28.51
N HIS A 22 1.38 -23.13 -28.03
CA HIS A 22 1.35 -21.90 -28.81
C HIS A 22 2.60 -21.06 -28.52
N THR A 23 3.42 -20.81 -29.55
CA THR A 23 4.61 -19.96 -29.43
C THR A 23 4.20 -18.47 -29.48
N LEU A 24 4.35 -17.77 -28.36
CA LEU A 24 4.09 -16.31 -28.29
C LEU A 24 5.22 -15.54 -28.98
N PHE A 25 6.47 -15.90 -28.70
CA PHE A 25 7.64 -15.38 -29.40
C PHE A 25 8.77 -16.42 -29.42
N ASP A 26 9.64 -16.31 -30.44
CA ASP A 26 10.90 -17.06 -30.55
C ASP A 26 11.95 -16.20 -31.25
N SER A 27 13.14 -16.13 -30.64
CA SER A 27 14.32 -15.45 -31.20
C SER A 27 14.05 -14.03 -31.72
N GLY A 28 13.29 -13.24 -30.93
CA GLY A 28 12.91 -11.86 -31.26
C GLY A 28 11.79 -11.70 -32.28
N ARG A 29 11.13 -12.82 -32.68
CA ARG A 29 10.02 -12.81 -33.65
C ARG A 29 8.73 -13.28 -32.99
N SER A 30 7.61 -12.74 -33.43
CA SER A 30 6.26 -13.15 -33.02
C SER A 30 5.29 -13.08 -34.20
N ALA A 31 4.39 -14.05 -34.28
CA ALA A 31 3.21 -13.98 -35.17
C ALA A 31 2.02 -13.30 -34.54
N TYR A 32 2.12 -12.91 -33.26
CA TYR A 32 1.06 -12.25 -32.52
C TYR A 32 1.04 -10.74 -32.77
N ARG A 33 -0.16 -10.18 -32.68
CA ARG A 33 -0.39 -8.75 -32.57
C ARG A 33 -1.22 -8.45 -31.32
N ILE A 34 -1.06 -7.29 -30.76
CA ILE A 34 -1.88 -6.80 -29.64
C ILE A 34 -3.08 -6.09 -30.25
N VAL A 35 -4.28 -6.51 -29.85
CA VAL A 35 -5.54 -5.96 -30.35
C VAL A 35 -6.26 -5.25 -29.22
N VAL A 36 -6.60 -3.97 -29.41
CA VAL A 36 -7.37 -3.18 -28.46
C VAL A 36 -8.77 -2.90 -28.97
N ALA A 37 -9.75 -2.83 -28.07
CA ALA A 37 -11.11 -2.49 -28.41
C ALA A 37 -11.19 -1.13 -29.11
N ASP A 38 -12.13 -0.95 -30.04
CA ASP A 38 -12.31 0.34 -30.75
C ASP A 38 -12.69 1.47 -29.76
N ASP A 39 -13.43 1.13 -28.70
CA ASP A 39 -13.82 2.04 -27.60
C ASP A 39 -12.88 1.98 -26.38
N ALA A 40 -11.64 1.48 -26.57
CA ALA A 40 -10.67 1.36 -25.50
C ALA A 40 -10.40 2.70 -24.81
N SER A 41 -10.34 2.66 -23.47
CA SER A 41 -9.99 3.80 -22.63
C SER A 41 -8.52 4.21 -22.78
N THR A 42 -8.17 5.38 -22.25
CA THR A 42 -6.76 5.81 -22.11
C THR A 42 -5.92 4.75 -21.40
N THR A 43 -6.46 4.14 -20.34
CA THR A 43 -5.76 3.13 -19.53
C THR A 43 -5.58 1.81 -20.29
N GLU A 44 -6.60 1.36 -21.03
CA GLU A 44 -6.50 0.14 -21.85
C GLU A 44 -5.49 0.28 -22.98
N ARG A 45 -5.44 1.47 -23.63
CA ARG A 45 -4.40 1.75 -24.65
C ARG A 45 -3.01 1.77 -24.07
N TYR A 46 -2.84 2.37 -22.90
CA TYR A 46 -1.58 2.35 -22.17
C TYR A 46 -1.20 0.92 -21.73
N ALA A 47 -2.17 0.10 -21.30
CA ALA A 47 -1.95 -1.30 -20.97
C ALA A 47 -1.37 -2.09 -22.17
N ALA A 48 -1.86 -1.84 -23.37
CA ALA A 48 -1.34 -2.44 -24.59
C ALA A 48 0.10 -1.94 -24.91
N GLU A 49 0.42 -0.66 -24.69
CA GLU A 49 1.78 -0.13 -24.82
C GLU A 49 2.75 -0.74 -23.80
N GLU A 50 2.34 -0.87 -22.52
CA GLU A 50 3.14 -1.53 -21.48
C GLU A 50 3.37 -3.02 -21.84
N LEU A 51 2.35 -3.73 -22.30
CA LEU A 51 2.50 -5.11 -22.76
C LEU A 51 3.52 -5.23 -23.92
N GLN A 52 3.37 -4.38 -24.94
CA GLN A 52 4.30 -4.35 -26.08
C GLN A 52 5.74 -4.06 -25.62
N TYR A 53 5.90 -3.03 -24.78
CA TYR A 53 7.22 -2.61 -24.29
C TYR A 53 7.91 -3.73 -23.51
N TRP A 54 7.21 -4.37 -22.57
CA TRP A 54 7.82 -5.38 -21.72
C TRP A 54 8.04 -6.70 -22.46
N LEU A 55 7.16 -7.14 -23.35
CA LEU A 55 7.40 -8.29 -24.21
C LEU A 55 8.64 -8.09 -25.09
N LYS A 56 8.85 -6.87 -25.61
CA LYS A 56 10.07 -6.51 -26.34
C LYS A 56 11.30 -6.58 -25.45
N GLN A 57 11.22 -6.13 -24.20
CA GLN A 57 12.34 -6.22 -23.27
C GLN A 57 12.66 -7.68 -22.90
N VAL A 58 11.66 -8.54 -22.71
CA VAL A 58 11.81 -9.94 -22.34
C VAL A 58 12.30 -10.80 -23.52
N GLY A 59 11.60 -10.75 -24.65
CA GLY A 59 11.78 -11.69 -25.77
C GLY A 59 12.38 -11.07 -27.03
N GLY A 60 12.58 -9.73 -27.07
CA GLY A 60 13.05 -9.02 -28.27
C GLY A 60 11.97 -8.79 -29.33
N ALA A 61 10.80 -9.42 -29.21
CA ALA A 61 9.71 -9.35 -30.18
C ALA A 61 8.91 -8.03 -30.05
N ASN A 62 8.78 -7.29 -31.14
CA ASN A 62 7.99 -6.06 -31.19
C ASN A 62 6.64 -6.33 -31.84
N LEU A 63 5.62 -6.60 -31.03
CA LEU A 63 4.26 -6.87 -31.50
C LEU A 63 3.56 -5.56 -31.90
N SER A 64 2.88 -5.54 -33.06
CA SER A 64 2.09 -4.37 -33.48
C SER A 64 0.84 -4.24 -32.62
N ILE A 65 0.47 -2.99 -32.27
CA ILE A 65 -0.80 -2.68 -31.62
C ILE A 65 -1.78 -2.22 -32.71
N VAL A 66 -2.94 -2.84 -32.77
CA VAL A 66 -3.99 -2.57 -33.77
C VAL A 66 -5.37 -2.50 -33.11
N SER A 67 -6.33 -1.80 -33.73
CA SER A 67 -7.74 -1.83 -33.28
C SER A 67 -8.45 -3.11 -33.74
N GLU A 68 -9.55 -3.45 -33.09
CA GLU A 68 -10.38 -4.63 -33.44
C GLU A 68 -10.77 -4.63 -34.92
N ARG A 69 -11.13 -3.48 -35.53
CA ARG A 69 -11.49 -3.37 -36.95
C ARG A 69 -10.37 -3.82 -37.91
N LYS A 70 -9.10 -3.71 -37.49
CA LYS A 70 -7.93 -4.01 -38.30
C LYS A 70 -7.23 -5.31 -37.91
N GLY A 71 -7.61 -5.92 -36.78
CA GLY A 71 -6.89 -6.99 -36.13
C GLY A 71 -7.53 -8.38 -36.19
N THR A 72 -8.47 -8.63 -37.10
CA THR A 72 -9.29 -9.87 -37.13
C THR A 72 -8.55 -11.11 -37.61
N MET A 73 -7.39 -11.00 -38.26
CA MET A 73 -6.64 -12.13 -38.81
C MET A 73 -5.35 -12.43 -38.04
N GLY A 74 -5.01 -13.71 -37.89
CA GLY A 74 -3.77 -14.20 -37.27
C GLY A 74 -3.88 -14.39 -35.76
N LYS A 75 -2.75 -14.63 -35.08
CA LYS A 75 -2.66 -14.84 -33.63
C LYS A 75 -2.75 -13.51 -32.88
N ARG A 76 -3.54 -13.46 -31.83
CA ARG A 76 -3.93 -12.19 -31.17
C ARG A 76 -3.69 -12.25 -29.66
N ILE A 77 -3.33 -11.09 -29.09
CA ILE A 77 -3.47 -10.80 -27.67
C ILE A 77 -4.51 -9.67 -27.55
N LEU A 78 -5.69 -10.00 -27.08
CA LEU A 78 -6.82 -9.08 -26.93
C LEU A 78 -6.70 -8.35 -25.59
N VAL A 79 -6.57 -7.03 -25.62
CA VAL A 79 -6.39 -6.20 -24.40
C VAL A 79 -7.61 -5.29 -24.23
N GLY A 80 -8.28 -5.40 -23.07
CA GLY A 80 -9.55 -4.74 -22.77
C GLY A 80 -10.76 -5.54 -23.24
N TYR A 81 -11.93 -5.19 -22.70
CA TYR A 81 -13.18 -5.89 -23.01
C TYR A 81 -13.87 -5.29 -24.23
N GLY A 82 -13.43 -5.72 -25.41
CA GLY A 82 -14.04 -5.37 -26.70
C GLY A 82 -15.02 -6.42 -27.21
N ASN A 83 -15.45 -6.26 -28.48
CA ASN A 83 -16.36 -7.20 -29.13
C ASN A 83 -15.71 -8.58 -29.33
N GLU A 84 -14.44 -8.61 -29.68
CA GLU A 84 -13.69 -9.87 -29.89
C GLU A 84 -13.60 -10.67 -28.58
N VAL A 85 -13.28 -10.02 -27.43
CA VAL A 85 -13.26 -10.66 -26.13
C VAL A 85 -14.66 -11.16 -25.75
N LYS A 86 -15.70 -10.35 -25.96
CA LYS A 86 -17.09 -10.73 -25.69
C LYS A 86 -17.50 -12.00 -26.46
N HIS A 87 -17.13 -12.10 -27.74
CA HIS A 87 -17.41 -13.28 -28.56
C HIS A 87 -16.61 -14.51 -28.09
N LEU A 88 -15.35 -14.30 -27.72
CA LEU A 88 -14.41 -15.37 -27.34
C LEU A 88 -14.78 -16.02 -26.01
N VAL A 89 -15.03 -15.21 -24.95
CA VAL A 89 -15.21 -15.70 -23.58
C VAL A 89 -16.65 -15.74 -23.10
N LYS A 90 -17.61 -15.17 -23.85
CA LYS A 90 -19.05 -15.20 -23.59
C LYS A 90 -19.44 -14.76 -22.15
N THR A 91 -18.75 -13.75 -21.62
CA THR A 91 -18.98 -13.21 -20.28
C THR A 91 -19.52 -11.79 -20.32
N ALA A 92 -20.05 -11.28 -19.21
CA ALA A 92 -20.46 -9.89 -19.09
C ALA A 92 -19.26 -8.94 -19.04
N ARG A 93 -19.45 -7.72 -19.54
CA ARG A 93 -18.43 -6.65 -19.41
C ARG A 93 -18.25 -6.29 -17.94
N PRO A 94 -17.02 -6.22 -17.42
CA PRO A 94 -16.74 -5.70 -16.08
C PRO A 94 -17.22 -4.25 -15.93
N LYS A 95 -17.54 -3.81 -14.71
CA LYS A 95 -17.77 -2.39 -14.43
C LYS A 95 -16.51 -1.59 -14.73
N ALA A 96 -16.68 -0.32 -15.10
CA ALA A 96 -15.56 0.52 -15.49
C ALA A 96 -14.52 0.69 -14.37
N ASP A 97 -15.00 0.83 -13.13
CA ASP A 97 -14.22 1.02 -11.90
C ASP A 97 -13.75 -0.29 -11.24
N ASP A 98 -14.10 -1.44 -11.81
CA ASP A 98 -13.66 -2.75 -11.31
C ASP A 98 -12.13 -2.88 -11.41
N GLN A 99 -11.49 -3.19 -10.28
CA GLN A 99 -10.04 -3.37 -10.21
C GLN A 99 -9.61 -4.82 -10.48
N GLY A 100 -10.55 -5.75 -10.48
CA GLY A 100 -10.33 -7.15 -10.84
C GLY A 100 -10.05 -7.33 -12.33
N PHE A 101 -9.46 -8.46 -12.68
CA PHE A 101 -9.13 -8.81 -14.06
C PHE A 101 -9.18 -10.33 -14.29
N VAL A 102 -9.20 -10.68 -15.57
CA VAL A 102 -9.04 -12.04 -16.04
C VAL A 102 -8.05 -12.03 -17.21
N TYR A 103 -7.12 -12.97 -17.25
CA TYR A 103 -6.40 -13.31 -18.47
C TYR A 103 -6.46 -14.82 -18.74
N GLY A 104 -6.34 -15.17 -20.00
CA GLY A 104 -6.36 -16.58 -20.42
C GLY A 104 -6.21 -16.71 -21.93
N ASN A 105 -6.45 -17.92 -22.44
CA ASN A 105 -6.50 -18.16 -23.88
C ASN A 105 -7.67 -19.06 -24.29
N VAL A 106 -8.10 -18.90 -25.54
CA VAL A 106 -8.97 -19.83 -26.24
C VAL A 106 -8.26 -20.21 -27.54
N GLY A 107 -7.85 -21.47 -27.65
CA GLY A 107 -6.92 -21.85 -28.70
C GLY A 107 -5.65 -21.00 -28.66
N GLY A 108 -5.24 -20.46 -29.80
CA GLY A 108 -4.08 -19.59 -29.90
C GLY A 108 -4.31 -18.12 -29.54
N ASP A 109 -5.54 -17.68 -29.33
CA ASP A 109 -5.83 -16.28 -28.97
C ASP A 109 -5.76 -16.06 -27.45
N VAL A 110 -4.95 -15.11 -27.03
CA VAL A 110 -4.82 -14.68 -25.62
C VAL A 110 -5.75 -13.49 -25.37
N TYR A 111 -6.36 -13.45 -24.20
CA TYR A 111 -7.16 -12.31 -23.76
C TYR A 111 -6.73 -11.83 -22.37
N ILE A 112 -6.76 -10.51 -22.16
CA ILE A 112 -6.49 -9.84 -20.89
C ILE A 112 -7.51 -8.71 -20.73
N TYR A 113 -8.41 -8.80 -19.77
CA TYR A 113 -9.42 -7.76 -19.55
C TYR A 113 -9.80 -7.61 -18.07
N GLY A 114 -10.31 -6.44 -17.73
CA GLY A 114 -10.84 -6.06 -16.42
C GLY A 114 -11.65 -4.77 -16.57
N GLY A 115 -11.86 -4.02 -15.50
CA GLY A 115 -12.48 -2.70 -15.60
C GLY A 115 -11.66 -1.73 -16.45
N LYS A 116 -12.34 -0.89 -17.23
CA LYS A 116 -11.69 0.04 -18.18
C LYS A 116 -10.76 1.05 -17.54
N GLU A 117 -11.05 1.46 -16.28
CA GLU A 117 -10.29 2.50 -15.60
C GLU A 117 -8.92 2.00 -15.14
N ILE A 118 -8.84 0.74 -14.62
CA ILE A 118 -7.59 0.22 -14.09
C ILE A 118 -7.43 -1.32 -14.18
N GLY A 119 -8.53 -2.09 -14.10
CA GLY A 119 -8.49 -3.56 -14.00
C GLY A 119 -7.73 -4.22 -15.15
N THR A 120 -7.95 -3.79 -16.38
CA THR A 120 -7.23 -4.31 -17.56
C THR A 120 -5.71 -4.08 -17.45
N LEU A 121 -5.27 -2.92 -16.96
CA LEU A 121 -3.85 -2.62 -16.77
C LEU A 121 -3.22 -3.52 -15.69
N TYR A 122 -3.94 -3.78 -14.60
CA TYR A 122 -3.51 -4.71 -13.57
C TYR A 122 -3.39 -6.14 -14.12
N GLY A 123 -4.32 -6.56 -14.97
CA GLY A 123 -4.24 -7.84 -15.67
C GLY A 123 -3.00 -7.97 -16.55
N VAL A 124 -2.63 -6.91 -17.28
CA VAL A 124 -1.40 -6.88 -18.09
C VAL A 124 -0.15 -7.00 -17.22
N TYR A 125 -0.07 -6.27 -16.10
CA TYR A 125 1.09 -6.38 -15.20
C TYR A 125 1.16 -7.76 -14.56
N THR A 126 0.02 -8.36 -14.16
CA THR A 126 0.01 -9.70 -13.59
C THR A 126 0.40 -10.77 -14.63
N PHE A 127 -0.08 -10.66 -15.87
CA PHE A 127 0.38 -11.51 -16.97
C PHE A 127 1.90 -11.42 -17.15
N LEU A 128 2.47 -10.22 -17.13
CA LEU A 128 3.91 -10.02 -17.23
C LEU A 128 4.66 -10.55 -15.99
N GLU A 129 4.08 -10.49 -14.80
CA GLU A 129 4.66 -11.08 -13.59
C GLU A 129 4.67 -12.60 -13.64
N ASN A 130 3.51 -13.21 -13.93
CA ASN A 130 3.33 -14.67 -13.84
C ASN A 130 3.96 -15.39 -15.03
N GLU A 131 3.72 -14.93 -16.25
CA GLU A 131 4.12 -15.62 -17.47
C GLU A 131 5.52 -15.22 -17.94
N MET A 132 5.85 -13.94 -17.81
CA MET A 132 7.15 -13.44 -18.28
C MET A 132 8.20 -13.43 -17.16
N GLY A 133 7.80 -13.40 -15.89
CA GLY A 133 8.70 -13.33 -14.74
C GLY A 133 9.22 -11.92 -14.46
N CYS A 134 8.54 -10.90 -14.97
CA CYS A 134 8.87 -9.49 -14.69
C CYS A 134 8.59 -9.15 -13.21
N ARG A 135 9.42 -8.31 -12.61
CA ARG A 135 9.23 -7.79 -11.26
C ARG A 135 9.64 -6.33 -11.19
N TRP A 136 8.85 -5.52 -10.49
CA TRP A 136 9.10 -4.09 -10.26
C TRP A 136 9.27 -3.86 -8.76
N TYR A 137 10.47 -4.19 -8.25
CA TYR A 137 10.76 -4.21 -6.81
C TYR A 137 10.75 -2.83 -6.17
N THR A 138 11.42 -1.86 -6.81
CA THR A 138 11.44 -0.45 -6.36
C THR A 138 11.15 0.47 -7.54
N LYS A 139 10.95 1.75 -7.31
CA LYS A 139 10.77 2.73 -8.40
C LYS A 139 11.98 2.78 -9.36
N ASP A 140 13.16 2.45 -8.86
CA ASP A 140 14.44 2.52 -9.60
C ASP A 140 15.00 1.14 -9.96
N PHE A 141 14.35 0.03 -9.56
CA PHE A 141 14.84 -1.32 -9.84
C PHE A 141 13.73 -2.27 -10.25
N SER A 142 13.86 -2.80 -11.46
CA SER A 142 13.02 -3.86 -12.03
C SER A 142 13.88 -5.04 -12.46
N TYR A 143 13.37 -6.25 -12.24
CA TYR A 143 13.95 -7.46 -12.79
C TYR A 143 13.16 -7.88 -14.03
N ILE A 144 13.82 -7.89 -15.19
CA ILE A 144 13.24 -8.24 -16.47
C ILE A 144 14.07 -9.37 -17.07
N PRO A 145 13.57 -10.61 -17.02
CA PRO A 145 14.32 -11.75 -17.53
C PRO A 145 14.42 -11.70 -19.06
N ARG A 146 15.51 -12.25 -19.60
CA ARG A 146 15.67 -12.45 -21.04
C ARG A 146 15.26 -13.86 -21.37
N LYS A 147 14.25 -14.00 -22.24
CA LYS A 147 13.76 -15.30 -22.73
C LYS A 147 13.96 -15.38 -24.23
N LYS A 148 14.63 -16.43 -24.70
CA LYS A 148 14.78 -16.70 -26.16
C LYS A 148 13.43 -17.07 -26.76
N LYS A 149 12.63 -17.87 -26.05
CA LYS A 149 11.34 -18.40 -26.49
C LYS A 149 10.36 -18.41 -25.34
N TYR A 150 9.08 -18.19 -25.61
CA TYR A 150 7.98 -18.43 -24.68
C TYR A 150 6.82 -19.12 -25.39
N GLU A 151 6.38 -20.22 -24.81
CA GLU A 151 5.28 -21.06 -25.29
C GLU A 151 4.28 -21.28 -24.16
N PHE A 152 3.02 -21.46 -24.52
CA PHE A 152 1.95 -21.79 -23.62
C PHE A 152 0.96 -22.78 -24.24
N ASP A 153 0.34 -23.61 -23.42
CA ASP A 153 -0.78 -24.47 -23.79
C ASP A 153 -2.08 -23.89 -23.29
N LYS A 154 -2.15 -23.71 -21.98
CA LYS A 154 -3.30 -23.16 -21.28
C LYS A 154 -2.87 -22.05 -20.35
N LEU A 155 -3.47 -20.87 -20.57
CA LEU A 155 -3.36 -19.72 -19.69
C LEU A 155 -4.71 -19.47 -19.04
N TYR A 156 -4.72 -19.23 -17.77
CA TYR A 156 -5.90 -18.72 -17.06
C TYR A 156 -5.51 -18.20 -15.69
N ASP A 157 -5.89 -16.97 -15.41
CA ASP A 157 -5.84 -16.39 -14.07
C ASP A 157 -6.98 -15.39 -13.92
N LYS A 158 -7.57 -15.33 -12.73
CA LYS A 158 -8.59 -14.38 -12.34
C LYS A 158 -8.28 -13.88 -10.94
N GLU A 159 -8.07 -12.58 -10.81
CA GLU A 159 -7.80 -11.96 -9.53
C GLU A 159 -8.76 -10.80 -9.24
N GLU A 160 -9.06 -10.64 -7.95
CA GLU A 160 -9.76 -9.50 -7.40
C GLU A 160 -9.01 -9.06 -6.13
N PRO A 161 -8.86 -7.75 -5.86
CA PRO A 161 -8.14 -7.29 -4.68
C PRO A 161 -8.91 -7.61 -3.40
N ALA A 162 -8.20 -8.05 -2.35
CA ALA A 162 -8.79 -8.23 -1.03
C ALA A 162 -9.28 -6.91 -0.41
N PHE A 163 -8.64 -5.81 -0.74
CA PHE A 163 -9.01 -4.46 -0.31
C PHE A 163 -9.21 -3.57 -1.54
N LEU A 164 -10.33 -2.85 -1.61
CA LEU A 164 -10.62 -1.90 -2.69
C LEU A 164 -9.68 -0.69 -2.65
N SER A 165 -9.28 -0.25 -1.44
CA SER A 165 -8.28 0.79 -1.25
C SER A 165 -7.03 0.19 -0.58
N ARG A 166 -5.87 0.38 -1.20
CA ARG A 166 -4.57 -0.15 -0.78
C ARG A 166 -3.56 0.97 -0.76
N ASP A 167 -3.71 1.85 0.23
CA ASP A 167 -2.93 3.07 0.35
C ASP A 167 -1.60 2.77 1.06
N LEU A 168 -0.51 2.89 0.33
CA LEU A 168 0.82 2.55 0.80
C LEU A 168 1.69 3.79 0.93
N TYR A 169 2.05 4.12 2.17
CA TYR A 169 2.87 5.29 2.49
C TYR A 169 4.33 4.89 2.70
N TYR A 170 5.00 4.58 1.61
CA TYR A 170 6.45 4.44 1.50
C TYR A 170 6.96 5.27 0.34
N TYR A 171 8.24 5.65 0.37
CA TYR A 171 8.85 6.52 -0.62
C TYR A 171 8.67 6.05 -2.07
N ASP A 172 8.83 4.75 -2.32
CA ASP A 172 8.64 4.15 -3.65
C ASP A 172 7.19 4.19 -4.14
N ALA A 173 6.23 4.09 -3.21
CA ALA A 173 4.81 4.13 -3.52
C ALA A 173 4.31 5.53 -3.95
N PHE A 174 5.17 6.55 -3.88
CA PHE A 174 4.86 7.89 -4.39
C PHE A 174 5.28 8.08 -5.86
N ASP A 175 5.86 7.05 -6.49
CA ASP A 175 6.04 6.99 -7.94
C ASP A 175 4.82 6.36 -8.61
N ALA A 176 4.18 7.09 -9.54
CA ALA A 176 2.94 6.66 -10.18
C ALA A 176 3.09 5.35 -10.98
N LYS A 177 4.24 5.12 -11.62
CA LYS A 177 4.48 3.88 -12.39
C LYS A 177 4.66 2.68 -11.46
N TRP A 178 5.44 2.86 -10.39
CA TRP A 178 5.61 1.82 -9.38
C TRP A 178 4.27 1.44 -8.74
N THR A 179 3.48 2.44 -8.35
CA THR A 179 2.13 2.28 -7.79
C THR A 179 1.22 1.45 -8.69
N LEU A 180 1.15 1.79 -9.98
CA LEU A 180 0.32 1.07 -10.95
C LEU A 180 0.80 -0.38 -11.16
N ARG A 181 2.12 -0.60 -11.27
CA ARG A 181 2.73 -1.93 -11.48
C ARG A 181 2.54 -2.86 -10.28
N ASN A 182 2.54 -2.30 -9.07
CA ASN A 182 2.33 -3.05 -7.84
C ASN A 182 0.88 -3.03 -7.33
N LYS A 183 -0.06 -2.54 -8.14
CA LYS A 183 -1.50 -2.55 -7.85
C LYS A 183 -1.87 -1.87 -6.53
N THR A 184 -1.15 -0.80 -6.14
CA THR A 184 -1.41 -0.01 -4.93
C THR A 184 -2.06 1.33 -5.26
N HIS A 185 -2.44 2.08 -4.24
CA HIS A 185 -2.86 3.47 -4.33
C HIS A 185 -1.70 4.37 -3.87
N GLY A 186 -1.63 5.59 -4.39
CA GLY A 186 -0.51 6.47 -4.08
C GLY A 186 -0.88 7.96 -4.07
N ARG A 187 0.06 8.80 -3.63
CA ARG A 187 -0.12 10.25 -3.56
C ARG A 187 -0.05 10.97 -4.91
N LYS A 188 0.64 10.41 -5.90
CA LYS A 188 0.61 10.95 -7.25
C LYS A 188 -0.62 10.43 -7.97
N ASN A 189 -1.64 11.27 -8.03
CA ASN A 189 -2.97 10.90 -8.50
C ASN A 189 -3.09 10.77 -10.02
N SER A 190 -2.02 10.98 -10.78
CA SER A 190 -2.08 10.90 -12.24
C SER A 190 -0.76 10.52 -12.88
N LEU A 191 -0.86 9.80 -13.99
CA LEU A 191 0.22 9.48 -14.91
C LEU A 191 -0.13 10.03 -16.30
N LYS A 192 0.70 10.92 -16.85
CA LYS A 192 0.58 11.36 -18.25
C LYS A 192 1.13 10.29 -19.18
N THR A 193 0.37 9.95 -20.20
CA THR A 193 0.69 8.97 -21.23
C THR A 193 0.49 9.57 -22.63
N ASN A 194 0.87 8.85 -23.68
CA ASN A 194 0.61 9.25 -25.06
C ASN A 194 -0.90 9.29 -25.41
N HIS A 195 -1.74 8.65 -24.62
CA HIS A 195 -3.19 8.56 -24.82
C HIS A 195 -4.00 9.49 -23.92
N GLY A 196 -3.34 10.31 -23.11
CA GLY A 196 -3.96 11.18 -22.12
C GLY A 196 -3.48 10.90 -20.70
N THR A 197 -4.25 11.35 -19.71
CA THR A 197 -3.92 11.20 -18.29
C THR A 197 -4.67 10.02 -17.71
N ILE A 198 -3.94 9.09 -17.08
CA ILE A 198 -4.50 8.02 -16.26
C ILE A 198 -4.62 8.55 -14.84
N GLN A 199 -5.78 8.41 -14.22
CA GLN A 199 -5.96 8.66 -12.80
C GLN A 199 -5.40 7.45 -12.03
N VAL A 200 -4.37 7.69 -11.21
CA VAL A 200 -3.89 6.67 -10.27
C VAL A 200 -4.89 6.61 -9.12
N PRO A 201 -5.40 5.43 -8.76
CA PRO A 201 -6.33 5.33 -7.65
C PRO A 201 -5.77 6.01 -6.40
N SER A 202 -6.54 6.91 -5.81
CA SER A 202 -6.20 7.58 -4.56
C SER A 202 -7.41 7.56 -3.63
N GLU A 203 -7.16 7.54 -2.34
CA GLU A 203 -8.18 7.27 -1.34
C GLU A 203 -9.13 8.45 -1.15
N ALA A 204 -8.61 9.57 -0.67
CA ALA A 204 -9.47 10.65 -0.20
C ALA A 204 -8.87 12.04 -0.44
N PHE A 205 -9.75 13.00 -0.69
CA PHE A 205 -9.39 14.41 -0.65
C PHE A 205 -9.33 14.92 0.79
N TRP A 206 -8.26 15.64 1.15
CA TRP A 206 -8.00 16.08 2.51
C TRP A 206 -8.09 14.91 3.50
N SER A 207 -7.26 13.92 3.34
CA SER A 207 -7.37 12.65 4.07
C SER A 207 -7.37 12.77 5.60
N VAL A 208 -6.82 13.86 6.19
CA VAL A 208 -6.59 13.97 7.63
C VAL A 208 -6.89 15.36 8.20
N HIS A 209 -7.33 15.41 9.48
CA HIS A 209 -7.37 16.59 10.34
C HIS A 209 -8.03 17.82 9.69
N THR A 210 -9.29 17.65 9.23
CA THR A 210 -9.95 18.62 8.35
C THR A 210 -10.78 19.67 9.07
N PHE A 211 -11.04 19.56 10.37
CA PHE A 211 -11.90 20.49 11.09
C PHE A 211 -11.49 21.95 10.89
N ASN A 212 -10.20 22.26 11.05
CA ASN A 212 -9.70 23.62 10.86
C ASN A 212 -9.65 24.06 9.38
N LYS A 213 -9.77 23.13 8.43
CA LYS A 213 -9.93 23.44 7.00
C LYS A 213 -11.40 23.72 6.65
N LEU A 214 -12.31 23.05 7.32
CA LEU A 214 -13.77 23.19 7.12
C LEU A 214 -14.31 24.44 7.81
N CYS A 215 -13.99 24.65 9.09
CA CYS A 215 -14.37 25.83 9.87
C CYS A 215 -13.08 26.50 10.36
N LYS A 216 -12.58 27.46 9.57
CA LYS A 216 -11.27 28.08 9.78
C LYS A 216 -11.23 28.95 11.04
N PRO A 217 -10.30 28.68 11.99
CA PRO A 217 -10.19 29.47 13.24
C PRO A 217 -9.88 30.95 13.02
N ASP A 218 -9.01 31.27 12.06
CA ASP A 218 -8.65 32.65 11.70
C ASP A 218 -9.84 33.49 11.21
N VAL A 219 -10.84 32.83 10.59
CA VAL A 219 -12.05 33.47 10.08
C VAL A 219 -13.10 33.63 11.20
N TYR A 220 -13.30 32.59 12.01
CA TYR A 220 -14.48 32.50 12.88
C TYR A 220 -14.18 32.70 14.35
N PHE A 221 -13.01 32.32 14.90
CA PHE A 221 -12.82 32.23 16.35
C PHE A 221 -13.01 33.55 17.09
N LYS A 222 -12.54 34.65 16.53
CA LYS A 222 -12.65 35.98 17.18
C LYS A 222 -14.10 36.43 17.36
N LYS A 223 -15.00 36.11 16.41
CA LYS A 223 -16.40 36.53 16.40
C LYS A 223 -17.34 35.47 16.97
N HIS A 224 -16.97 34.21 16.81
CA HIS A 224 -17.77 33.02 17.11
C HIS A 224 -16.95 31.98 17.88
N PRO A 225 -16.43 32.29 19.08
CA PRO A 225 -15.65 31.31 19.85
C PRO A 225 -16.47 30.07 20.22
N GLU A 226 -17.81 30.15 20.26
CA GLU A 226 -18.72 29.04 20.51
C GLU A 226 -18.73 27.98 19.41
N TYR A 227 -18.15 28.23 18.24
CA TYR A 227 -17.98 27.25 17.18
C TYR A 227 -16.88 26.21 17.51
N PHE A 228 -16.02 26.52 18.45
CA PHE A 228 -14.86 25.73 18.80
C PHE A 228 -15.00 25.07 20.18
N SER A 229 -14.09 24.13 20.48
CA SER A 229 -14.17 23.30 21.68
C SER A 229 -14.13 24.12 22.97
N LEU A 230 -15.01 23.79 23.94
CA LEU A 230 -15.00 24.31 25.30
C LEU A 230 -14.21 23.32 26.19
N ARG A 231 -13.13 23.78 26.80
CA ARG A 231 -12.29 23.02 27.72
C ARG A 231 -11.94 23.85 28.94
N GLY A 232 -12.13 23.28 30.14
CA GLY A 232 -11.81 24.01 31.40
C GLY A 232 -12.44 25.42 31.50
N GLY A 233 -13.65 25.58 30.97
CA GLY A 233 -14.36 26.89 30.95
C GLY A 233 -13.89 27.84 29.83
N LYS A 234 -12.90 27.49 29.01
CA LYS A 234 -12.38 28.35 27.94
C LYS A 234 -12.63 27.71 26.55
N ARG A 235 -12.90 28.57 25.56
CA ARG A 235 -12.97 28.15 24.16
C ARG A 235 -11.57 28.13 23.55
N THR A 236 -11.24 27.05 22.84
CA THR A 236 -9.96 26.86 22.16
C THR A 236 -10.20 26.36 20.74
N THR A 237 -9.26 26.61 19.84
CA THR A 237 -9.33 26.20 18.43
C THR A 237 -8.91 24.73 18.19
N ASP A 238 -8.75 23.95 19.26
CA ASP A 238 -8.27 22.57 19.19
C ASP A 238 -9.20 21.65 18.39
N GLN A 239 -10.51 21.76 18.66
CA GLN A 239 -11.54 20.99 17.98
C GLN A 239 -12.78 21.87 17.70
N LEU A 240 -13.73 21.37 16.92
CA LEU A 240 -15.01 22.00 16.70
C LEU A 240 -16.04 21.65 17.81
N CYS A 241 -17.02 22.53 18.02
CA CYS A 241 -18.20 22.23 18.83
C CYS A 241 -19.25 21.50 17.97
N LEU A 242 -19.27 20.16 18.03
CA LEU A 242 -20.09 19.33 17.15
C LEU A 242 -21.60 19.50 17.35
N SER A 243 -22.03 20.01 18.50
CA SER A 243 -23.45 20.31 18.78
C SER A 243 -23.91 21.66 18.22
N ASN A 244 -22.99 22.50 17.72
CA ASN A 244 -23.33 23.82 17.18
C ASN A 244 -23.87 23.70 15.75
N LYS A 245 -25.09 24.20 15.51
CA LYS A 245 -25.77 24.11 14.21
C LYS A 245 -25.12 24.96 13.13
N ASP A 246 -24.47 26.05 13.46
CA ASP A 246 -23.78 26.91 12.50
C ASP A 246 -22.50 26.23 12.01
N VAL A 247 -21.75 25.58 12.91
CA VAL A 247 -20.61 24.75 12.55
C VAL A 247 -21.03 23.66 11.57
N LEU A 248 -22.15 22.98 11.83
CA LEU A 248 -22.67 21.97 10.90
C LEU A 248 -22.97 22.56 9.51
N ARG A 249 -23.64 23.73 9.46
CA ARG A 249 -23.95 24.41 8.18
C ARG A 249 -22.68 24.82 7.42
N ILE A 250 -21.69 25.36 8.12
CA ILE A 250 -20.39 25.75 7.56
C ILE A 250 -19.69 24.52 6.97
N CYS A 251 -19.60 23.41 7.72
CA CYS A 251 -18.95 22.19 7.26
C CYS A 251 -19.66 21.59 6.03
N ILE A 252 -20.99 21.56 6.02
CA ILE A 252 -21.77 21.08 4.86
C ILE A 252 -21.49 21.95 3.63
N SER A 253 -21.56 23.27 3.76
CA SER A 253 -21.30 24.20 2.65
C SER A 253 -19.89 24.01 2.10
N ARG A 254 -18.89 23.92 2.99
CA ARG A 254 -17.49 23.79 2.59
C ARG A 254 -17.20 22.43 1.92
N ILE A 255 -17.77 21.34 2.41
CA ILE A 255 -17.60 20.01 1.78
C ILE A 255 -18.23 19.99 0.39
N LYS A 256 -19.42 20.56 0.21
CA LYS A 256 -20.06 20.66 -1.11
C LYS A 256 -19.24 21.49 -2.10
N GLU A 257 -18.68 22.61 -1.65
CA GLU A 257 -17.75 23.43 -2.45
C GLU A 257 -16.52 22.62 -2.89
N VAL A 258 -15.93 21.87 -1.95
CA VAL A 258 -14.77 21.02 -2.23
C VAL A 258 -15.12 19.91 -3.24
N MET A 259 -16.26 19.26 -3.09
CA MET A 259 -16.72 18.20 -4.01
C MET A 259 -16.94 18.76 -5.43
N THR A 260 -17.48 19.96 -5.53
CA THR A 260 -17.68 20.64 -6.83
C THR A 260 -16.33 20.97 -7.50
N ASN A 261 -15.37 21.47 -6.73
CA ASN A 261 -14.06 21.88 -7.26
C ASN A 261 -13.12 20.71 -7.55
N TYR A 262 -13.30 19.56 -6.89
CA TYR A 262 -12.45 18.37 -6.99
C TYR A 262 -13.31 17.10 -7.15
N PRO A 263 -14.09 16.95 -8.22
CA PRO A 263 -15.14 15.91 -8.32
C PRO A 263 -14.60 14.48 -8.50
N TYR A 264 -13.33 14.32 -8.80
CA TYR A 264 -12.73 13.02 -9.13
C TYR A 264 -12.32 12.17 -7.92
N PHE A 265 -12.39 12.72 -6.70
CA PHE A 265 -12.21 11.90 -5.50
C PHE A 265 -13.51 11.18 -5.14
N LEU A 266 -13.37 10.01 -4.53
CA LEU A 266 -14.50 9.22 -4.06
C LEU A 266 -14.87 9.60 -2.61
N ILE A 267 -13.88 9.81 -1.75
CA ILE A 267 -14.04 10.06 -0.32
C ILE A 267 -13.58 11.50 0.01
N TYR A 268 -14.37 12.19 0.83
CA TYR A 268 -14.05 13.53 1.33
C TYR A 268 -14.10 13.53 2.86
N SER A 269 -13.04 13.98 3.49
CA SER A 269 -12.85 13.79 4.92
C SER A 269 -13.47 14.88 5.77
N VAL A 270 -14.18 14.46 6.82
CA VAL A 270 -14.68 15.27 7.93
C VAL A 270 -14.12 14.65 9.21
N THR A 271 -12.93 15.10 9.62
CA THR A 271 -12.11 14.44 10.64
C THR A 271 -11.63 15.44 11.70
N GLN A 272 -11.52 14.97 12.94
CA GLN A 272 -10.98 15.74 14.05
C GLN A 272 -9.52 16.17 13.82
N ASN A 273 -9.11 17.26 14.46
CA ASN A 273 -7.72 17.71 14.51
C ASN A 273 -6.88 16.75 15.37
N ASP A 274 -5.57 16.75 15.18
CA ASP A 274 -4.65 15.85 15.87
C ASP A 274 -4.35 16.28 17.30
N ASN A 275 -5.35 16.14 18.14
CA ASN A 275 -5.25 16.36 19.60
C ASN A 275 -6.42 15.69 20.33
N GLN A 276 -6.32 15.56 21.66
CA GLN A 276 -7.31 14.90 22.51
C GLN A 276 -8.19 15.90 23.28
N ASN A 277 -8.63 16.99 22.62
CA ASN A 277 -9.36 18.09 23.24
C ASN A 277 -10.80 18.26 22.69
N PRO A 278 -11.67 17.21 22.73
CA PRO A 278 -13.05 17.34 22.30
C PRO A 278 -13.82 18.40 23.10
N CYS A 279 -14.89 18.92 22.53
CA CYS A 279 -15.71 19.95 23.15
C CYS A 279 -16.49 19.40 24.35
N GLN A 280 -16.34 20.01 25.53
CA GLN A 280 -17.01 19.65 26.78
C GLN A 280 -18.21 20.54 27.13
N CYS A 281 -18.80 21.27 26.18
CA CYS A 281 -20.01 22.05 26.44
C CYS A 281 -21.19 21.11 26.77
N LYS A 282 -22.23 21.69 27.43
CA LYS A 282 -23.40 20.92 27.88
C LYS A 282 -24.05 20.09 26.79
N GLU A 283 -24.19 20.62 25.59
CA GLU A 283 -24.85 19.93 24.48
C GLU A 283 -23.97 18.83 23.89
N CYS A 284 -22.65 19.04 23.74
CA CYS A 284 -21.73 17.97 23.33
C CYS A 284 -21.72 16.81 24.35
N LYS A 285 -21.68 17.12 25.66
CA LYS A 285 -21.77 16.10 26.72
C LYS A 285 -23.07 15.27 26.66
N LYS A 286 -24.21 15.90 26.27
CA LYS A 286 -25.46 15.15 26.04
C LYS A 286 -25.34 14.15 24.90
N LEU A 287 -24.70 14.54 23.79
CA LEU A 287 -24.45 13.64 22.66
C LEU A 287 -23.55 12.47 23.06
N VAL A 288 -22.46 12.76 23.76
CA VAL A 288 -21.52 11.75 24.29
C VAL A 288 -22.25 10.74 25.18
N LYS A 289 -23.08 11.23 26.12
CA LYS A 289 -23.88 10.37 27.00
C LYS A 289 -24.90 9.54 26.21
N LYS A 290 -25.58 10.16 25.25
CA LYS A 290 -26.61 9.49 24.44
C LYS A 290 -26.06 8.34 23.59
N TYR A 291 -24.86 8.53 23.02
CA TYR A 291 -24.29 7.60 22.06
C TYR A 291 -23.08 6.82 22.59
N GLY A 292 -22.87 6.82 23.91
CA GLY A 292 -21.90 5.94 24.57
C GLY A 292 -20.43 6.34 24.41
N GLY A 293 -20.13 7.58 23.95
CA GLY A 293 -18.77 8.06 23.80
C GLY A 293 -18.60 9.21 22.80
N GLU A 294 -17.40 9.72 22.71
CA GLU A 294 -17.04 10.81 21.80
C GLU A 294 -17.19 10.39 20.32
N SER A 295 -16.93 9.11 20.00
CA SER A 295 -17.19 8.53 18.67
C SER A 295 -18.66 8.67 18.26
N GLY A 296 -19.58 8.54 19.22
CA GLY A 296 -21.00 8.70 18.97
C GLY A 296 -21.38 10.15 18.66
N ALA A 297 -20.81 11.11 19.38
CA ALA A 297 -20.98 12.53 19.09
C ALA A 297 -20.40 12.90 17.71
N MET A 298 -19.22 12.36 17.38
CA MET A 298 -18.58 12.53 16.07
C MET A 298 -19.46 11.95 14.96
N LEU A 299 -19.90 10.71 15.11
CA LEU A 299 -20.72 10.03 14.11
C LEU A 299 -22.08 10.71 13.90
N TRP A 300 -22.69 11.23 14.99
CA TRP A 300 -23.91 12.03 14.91
C TRP A 300 -23.73 13.26 14.02
N PHE A 301 -22.60 13.97 14.17
CA PHE A 301 -22.27 15.12 13.33
C PHE A 301 -21.99 14.72 11.88
N VAL A 302 -21.15 13.72 11.67
CA VAL A 302 -20.75 13.23 10.34
C VAL A 302 -21.95 12.71 9.56
N ASN A 303 -22.86 11.97 10.20
CA ASN A 303 -24.08 11.47 9.55
C ASN A 303 -24.97 12.60 9.01
N GLN A 304 -25.01 13.75 9.67
CA GLN A 304 -25.77 14.92 9.18
C GLN A 304 -25.09 15.56 7.96
N VAL A 305 -23.75 15.65 7.98
CA VAL A 305 -22.99 16.10 6.80
C VAL A 305 -23.22 15.14 5.63
N ALA A 306 -23.10 13.84 5.86
CA ALA A 306 -23.30 12.79 4.86
C ALA A 306 -24.72 12.81 4.26
N ALA A 307 -25.76 13.00 5.10
CA ALA A 307 -27.14 13.12 4.65
C ALA A 307 -27.38 14.36 3.76
N ALA A 308 -26.73 15.47 4.07
CA ALA A 308 -26.83 16.69 3.27
C ALA A 308 -26.09 16.60 1.94
N VAL A 309 -24.98 15.85 1.91
CA VAL A 309 -24.15 15.64 0.73
C VAL A 309 -24.80 14.65 -0.25
N GLU A 310 -25.39 13.57 0.24
CA GLU A 310 -25.99 12.48 -0.55
C GLU A 310 -27.01 12.99 -1.60
N LYS A 311 -27.70 14.10 -1.33
CA LYS A 311 -28.69 14.68 -2.24
C LYS A 311 -28.07 15.23 -3.52
N ASP A 312 -26.89 15.84 -3.41
CA ASP A 312 -26.24 16.54 -4.53
C ASP A 312 -25.10 15.69 -5.13
N PHE A 313 -24.55 14.76 -4.34
CA PHE A 313 -23.41 13.90 -4.68
C PHE A 313 -23.67 12.46 -4.24
N PRO A 314 -24.62 11.73 -4.86
CA PRO A 314 -25.06 10.41 -4.40
C PRO A 314 -23.99 9.31 -4.51
N ASP A 315 -22.98 9.51 -5.35
CA ASP A 315 -21.85 8.60 -5.58
C ASP A 315 -20.64 8.88 -4.68
N LYS A 316 -20.71 9.89 -3.77
CA LYS A 316 -19.59 10.31 -2.93
C LYS A 316 -19.76 9.88 -1.47
N TYR A 317 -18.63 9.68 -0.82
CA TYR A 317 -18.54 9.26 0.58
C TYR A 317 -17.96 10.34 1.47
N ILE A 318 -18.40 10.36 2.73
CA ILE A 318 -17.78 11.15 3.80
C ILE A 318 -16.92 10.23 4.66
N GLY A 319 -15.60 10.48 4.67
CA GLY A 319 -14.66 9.78 5.53
C GLY A 319 -14.54 10.43 6.91
N THR A 320 -14.51 9.63 7.97
CA THR A 320 -14.23 10.12 9.34
C THR A 320 -13.33 9.14 10.09
N PHE A 321 -12.72 9.63 11.19
CA PHE A 321 -11.82 8.83 11.99
C PHE A 321 -12.53 8.13 13.17
N ALA A 322 -12.07 6.89 13.43
CA ALA A 322 -12.13 6.23 14.72
C ALA A 322 -10.69 6.19 15.27
N TYR A 323 -10.28 7.29 15.93
CA TYR A 323 -8.88 7.59 16.27
C TYR A 323 -8.77 8.21 17.65
N GLN A 324 -7.87 7.71 18.48
CA GLN A 324 -7.66 8.16 19.83
C GLN A 324 -8.99 8.19 20.62
N TYR A 325 -9.47 9.35 21.08
CA TYR A 325 -10.69 9.48 21.88
C TYR A 325 -11.99 9.10 21.14
N THR A 326 -11.98 8.94 19.81
CA THR A 326 -13.11 8.44 19.02
C THR A 326 -12.93 6.98 18.54
N ARG A 327 -11.87 6.26 18.97
CA ARG A 327 -11.54 4.92 18.45
C ARG A 327 -12.62 3.87 18.77
N LYS A 328 -13.13 3.88 20.02
CA LYS A 328 -14.14 2.93 20.46
C LYS A 328 -15.45 3.12 19.69
N ALA A 329 -16.05 2.03 19.23
CA ALA A 329 -17.34 2.09 18.53
C ALA A 329 -18.47 2.64 19.39
N PRO A 330 -19.39 3.48 18.85
CA PRO A 330 -20.48 4.09 19.59
C PRO A 330 -21.61 3.12 19.86
N GLN A 331 -22.59 3.56 20.68
CA GLN A 331 -23.81 2.83 20.97
C GLN A 331 -25.04 3.59 20.44
N GLY A 332 -26.05 2.87 19.95
CA GLY A 332 -27.32 3.47 19.54
C GLY A 332 -27.26 4.40 18.32
N ILE A 333 -26.18 4.34 17.56
CA ILE A 333 -26.01 5.06 16.29
C ILE A 333 -25.11 4.25 15.36
N GLN A 334 -25.41 4.27 14.07
CA GLN A 334 -24.64 3.59 13.02
C GLN A 334 -24.24 4.60 11.94
N PRO A 335 -23.10 4.36 11.24
CA PRO A 335 -22.75 5.13 10.04
C PRO A 335 -23.79 5.00 8.95
N ARG A 336 -24.06 6.08 8.22
CA ARG A 336 -24.87 6.04 6.99
C ARG A 336 -24.13 5.24 5.89
N GLN A 337 -24.88 4.83 4.86
CA GLN A 337 -24.33 4.05 3.74
C GLN A 337 -23.22 4.81 2.97
N ASN A 338 -23.24 6.12 2.99
CA ASN A 338 -22.22 6.98 2.38
C ASN A 338 -21.19 7.52 3.40
N VAL A 339 -20.98 6.81 4.51
CA VAL A 339 -19.93 7.13 5.51
C VAL A 339 -18.88 6.02 5.55
N VAL A 340 -17.62 6.41 5.47
CA VAL A 340 -16.44 5.55 5.63
C VAL A 340 -15.82 5.82 7.00
N ILE A 341 -15.69 4.78 7.81
CA ILE A 341 -14.99 4.83 9.10
C ILE A 341 -13.55 4.40 8.89
N ARG A 342 -12.60 5.27 9.22
CA ARG A 342 -11.17 4.94 9.23
C ARG A 342 -10.72 4.68 10.66
N LEU A 343 -10.53 3.41 11.00
CA LEU A 343 -10.07 2.96 12.31
C LEU A 343 -8.53 2.95 12.35
N CYS A 344 -7.96 3.69 13.30
CA CYS A 344 -6.51 3.84 13.43
C CYS A 344 -5.97 2.95 14.54
N SER A 345 -4.84 2.25 14.25
CA SER A 345 -4.17 1.32 15.19
C SER A 345 -3.05 1.97 16.00
N ILE A 346 -2.99 3.30 16.09
CA ILE A 346 -1.83 4.05 16.61
C ILE A 346 -1.37 3.63 18.02
N GLU A 347 -2.26 3.13 18.87
CA GLU A 347 -1.93 2.68 20.22
C GLU A 347 -1.52 1.20 20.30
N CYS A 348 -1.45 0.51 19.15
CA CYS A 348 -1.11 -0.91 19.10
C CYS A 348 0.38 -1.16 19.32
N CYS A 349 0.67 -2.40 19.71
CA CYS A 349 2.00 -2.99 19.59
C CYS A 349 2.16 -3.54 18.16
N PHE A 350 3.18 -3.08 17.46
CA PHE A 350 3.49 -3.50 16.09
C PHE A 350 4.54 -4.63 16.01
N ALA A 351 5.07 -5.07 17.15
CA ALA A 351 5.99 -6.22 17.22
C ALA A 351 5.25 -7.57 17.19
N HIS A 352 3.98 -7.59 17.59
CA HIS A 352 3.16 -8.79 17.68
C HIS A 352 1.88 -8.64 16.87
N THR A 353 1.29 -9.78 16.47
CA THR A 353 0.02 -9.78 15.75
C THR A 353 -1.10 -9.14 16.58
N ILE A 354 -2.08 -8.55 15.91
CA ILE A 354 -3.25 -7.94 16.56
C ILE A 354 -3.97 -8.96 17.44
N GLY A 355 -4.15 -10.18 16.97
CA GLY A 355 -4.82 -11.24 17.72
C GLY A 355 -3.96 -11.93 18.79
N GLY A 356 -2.64 -11.79 18.72
CA GLY A 356 -1.68 -12.48 19.59
C GLY A 356 -1.07 -11.63 20.72
N CYS A 357 -1.41 -10.35 20.80
CA CYS A 357 -0.83 -9.42 21.77
C CYS A 357 -1.87 -8.89 22.75
N ARG A 358 -1.58 -8.99 24.06
CA ARG A 358 -2.47 -8.44 25.09
C ARG A 358 -2.67 -6.92 24.95
N GLN A 359 -1.62 -6.17 24.54
CA GLN A 359 -1.74 -4.72 24.31
C GLN A 359 -2.68 -4.39 23.13
N ASN A 360 -2.85 -5.31 22.18
CA ASN A 360 -3.71 -5.12 21.01
C ASN A 360 -5.17 -5.57 21.25
N ALA A 361 -5.48 -6.17 22.40
CA ALA A 361 -6.81 -6.72 22.69
C ALA A 361 -7.93 -5.67 22.54
N ALA A 362 -7.70 -4.46 23.04
CA ALA A 362 -8.69 -3.37 22.90
C ALA A 362 -8.93 -2.97 21.43
N PHE A 363 -7.89 -2.95 20.60
CA PHE A 363 -8.05 -2.67 19.17
C PHE A 363 -8.79 -3.82 18.45
N LEU A 364 -8.52 -5.07 18.82
CA LEU A 364 -9.23 -6.22 18.28
C LEU A 364 -10.73 -6.18 18.61
N GLU A 365 -11.10 -5.71 19.79
CA GLU A 365 -12.50 -5.48 20.17
C GLU A 365 -13.12 -4.32 19.37
N ASP A 366 -12.37 -3.22 19.22
CA ASP A 366 -12.84 -2.05 18.47
C ASP A 366 -13.07 -2.38 16.99
N ILE A 367 -12.16 -3.09 16.31
CA ILE A 367 -12.34 -3.45 14.91
C ILE A 367 -13.56 -4.39 14.72
N LYS A 368 -13.75 -5.36 15.62
CA LYS A 368 -14.93 -6.22 15.62
C LYS A 368 -16.22 -5.43 15.84
N ALA A 369 -16.19 -4.44 16.74
CA ALA A 369 -17.36 -3.61 17.04
C ALA A 369 -17.71 -2.70 15.84
N TRP A 370 -16.74 -2.03 15.25
CA TRP A 370 -16.93 -1.21 14.04
C TRP A 370 -17.37 -2.04 12.84
N SER A 371 -16.80 -3.24 12.63
CA SER A 371 -17.17 -4.17 11.55
C SER A 371 -18.64 -4.60 11.60
N ARG A 372 -19.26 -4.62 12.80
CA ARG A 372 -20.69 -4.96 12.95
C ARG A 372 -21.63 -3.84 12.54
N ILE A 373 -21.21 -2.57 12.65
CA ILE A 373 -22.08 -1.42 12.46
C ILE A 373 -21.73 -0.56 11.24
N SER A 374 -20.53 -0.69 10.70
CA SER A 374 -20.07 0.14 9.58
C SER A 374 -20.28 -0.57 8.24
N PRO A 375 -20.94 0.06 7.26
CA PRO A 375 -20.99 -0.45 5.89
C PRO A 375 -19.63 -0.40 5.19
N HIS A 376 -18.79 0.57 5.57
CA HIS A 376 -17.48 0.80 4.97
C HIS A 376 -16.45 1.06 6.07
N LEU A 377 -15.64 0.04 6.36
CA LEU A 377 -14.55 0.10 7.32
C LEU A 377 -13.22 0.17 6.59
N TYR A 378 -12.39 1.17 6.93
CA TYR A 378 -10.99 1.28 6.53
C TYR A 378 -10.11 1.17 7.77
N VAL A 379 -8.91 0.63 7.60
CA VAL A 379 -7.90 0.60 8.66
C VAL A 379 -6.73 1.49 8.27
N TRP A 380 -6.29 2.32 9.22
CA TRP A 380 -5.01 3.02 9.14
C TRP A 380 -4.05 2.33 10.10
N ASP A 381 -3.09 1.61 9.53
CA ASP A 381 -2.04 0.91 10.27
C ASP A 381 -0.70 1.63 10.16
N TYR A 382 0.20 1.35 11.10
CA TYR A 382 1.49 2.01 11.24
C TYR A 382 2.59 0.96 11.19
N VAL A 383 3.51 1.08 10.22
CA VAL A 383 4.49 0.03 9.92
C VAL A 383 5.94 0.49 10.07
N THR A 384 6.14 1.62 10.74
CA THR A 384 7.47 2.16 11.11
C THR A 384 7.40 2.90 12.45
N THR A 385 8.54 3.32 12.98
CA THR A 385 8.58 4.33 14.04
C THR A 385 8.85 5.71 13.44
N PHE A 386 7.96 6.66 13.71
CA PHE A 386 8.09 8.05 13.23
C PHE A 386 9.11 8.87 14.00
N GLN A 387 9.51 8.40 15.18
CA GLN A 387 10.55 9.05 15.96
C GLN A 387 11.94 8.90 15.35
N GLN A 388 12.20 7.79 14.65
CA GLN A 388 13.52 7.50 14.07
C GLN A 388 13.40 6.48 12.94
N TYR A 389 13.33 6.90 11.69
CA TYR A 389 13.28 6.00 10.53
C TYR A 389 14.50 5.06 10.42
N LEU A 390 15.64 5.48 10.98
CA LEU A 390 16.86 4.70 11.06
C LEU A 390 16.93 3.88 12.37
N LEU A 391 15.81 3.27 12.76
CA LEU A 391 15.73 2.33 13.88
C LEU A 391 15.13 1.02 13.38
N PRO A 392 15.69 -0.15 13.71
CA PRO A 392 15.05 -1.43 13.39
C PRO A 392 13.64 -1.50 13.95
N PHE A 393 12.71 -1.86 13.08
CA PHE A 393 11.29 -2.00 13.43
C PHE A 393 10.80 -3.38 12.97
N PRO A 394 11.05 -4.44 13.76
CA PRO A 394 10.87 -5.84 13.38
C PRO A 394 9.40 -6.25 13.34
N ASN A 395 8.65 -5.73 12.39
CA ASN A 395 7.23 -6.01 12.19
C ASN A 395 6.93 -6.89 10.95
N ILE A 396 7.92 -7.20 10.12
CA ILE A 396 7.72 -8.04 8.92
C ILE A 396 6.98 -9.35 9.23
N PRO A 397 7.30 -10.09 10.33
CA PRO A 397 6.63 -11.36 10.62
C PRO A 397 5.12 -11.23 10.92
N VAL A 398 4.63 -10.04 11.26
CA VAL A 398 3.23 -9.84 11.67
C VAL A 398 2.36 -9.20 10.59
N LEU A 399 2.95 -8.62 9.54
CA LEU A 399 2.23 -7.87 8.50
C LEU A 399 1.13 -8.70 7.83
N LYS A 400 1.44 -9.93 7.40
CA LYS A 400 0.48 -10.84 6.79
C LYS A 400 -0.73 -11.10 7.69
N SER A 401 -0.48 -11.48 8.95
CA SER A 401 -1.53 -11.80 9.91
C SER A 401 -2.40 -10.59 10.25
N ASN A 402 -1.81 -9.39 10.33
CA ASN A 402 -2.56 -8.17 10.58
C ASN A 402 -3.48 -7.82 9.40
N LEU A 403 -2.99 -7.91 8.16
CA LEU A 403 -3.81 -7.70 6.96
C LEU A 403 -4.95 -8.75 6.86
N GLN A 404 -4.68 -10.02 7.19
CA GLN A 404 -5.73 -11.04 7.30
C GLN A 404 -6.78 -10.66 8.35
N THR A 405 -6.34 -10.16 9.51
CA THR A 405 -7.26 -9.69 10.57
C THR A 405 -8.13 -8.53 10.07
N PHE A 406 -7.59 -7.59 9.29
CA PHE A 406 -8.38 -6.49 8.73
C PHE A 406 -9.41 -6.98 7.72
N ARG A 407 -9.01 -7.85 6.78
CA ARG A 407 -9.92 -8.47 5.80
C ARG A 407 -11.06 -9.24 6.49
N ASP A 408 -10.72 -10.08 7.45
CA ASP A 408 -11.67 -10.94 8.15
C ASP A 408 -12.68 -10.13 9.00
N ASN A 409 -12.31 -8.89 9.35
CA ASN A 409 -13.21 -7.91 9.96
C ASN A 409 -13.83 -6.93 8.93
N LYS A 410 -13.90 -7.34 7.65
CA LYS A 410 -14.60 -6.63 6.57
C LYS A 410 -14.04 -5.23 6.26
N ALA A 411 -12.78 -4.98 6.56
CA ALA A 411 -12.15 -3.76 6.07
C ALA A 411 -12.10 -3.80 4.54
N ILE A 412 -12.60 -2.75 3.88
CA ILE A 412 -12.58 -2.60 2.43
C ILE A 412 -11.41 -1.76 1.95
N GLY A 413 -10.67 -1.15 2.86
CA GLY A 413 -9.47 -0.38 2.57
C GLY A 413 -8.47 -0.43 3.72
N VAL A 414 -7.20 -0.33 3.36
CA VAL A 414 -6.09 -0.29 4.30
C VAL A 414 -5.10 0.77 3.85
N MET A 415 -4.63 1.57 4.81
CA MET A 415 -3.48 2.45 4.68
C MET A 415 -2.36 1.93 5.56
N GLU A 416 -1.20 1.68 4.98
CA GLU A 416 0.01 1.23 5.67
C GLU A 416 1.02 2.37 5.72
N GLU A 417 1.11 3.04 6.88
CA GLU A 417 1.95 4.22 7.03
C GLU A 417 3.37 3.86 7.47
N GLY A 418 4.30 3.97 6.52
CA GLY A 418 5.73 3.71 6.70
C GLY A 418 6.60 4.96 6.63
N SER A 419 7.88 4.80 6.29
CA SER A 419 8.83 5.91 6.06
C SER A 419 8.62 6.49 4.66
N TYR A 420 7.66 7.39 4.52
CA TYR A 420 7.20 7.89 3.22
C TYR A 420 7.97 9.11 2.70
N ASP A 421 8.60 9.86 3.58
CA ASP A 421 9.22 11.14 3.26
C ASP A 421 10.56 11.00 2.54
N VAL A 422 11.30 9.93 2.82
CA VAL A 422 12.68 9.73 2.36
C VAL A 422 12.94 8.28 1.95
N PRO A 423 13.90 8.05 1.03
CA PRO A 423 14.35 6.69 0.73
C PRO A 423 15.14 6.10 1.92
N GLY A 424 15.19 4.77 1.99
CA GLY A 424 15.89 4.04 3.04
C GLY A 424 15.09 3.93 4.33
N GLY A 425 15.75 3.45 5.37
CA GLY A 425 15.13 3.03 6.63
C GLY A 425 15.23 1.53 6.82
N ASP A 426 14.60 1.02 7.89
CA ASP A 426 14.65 -0.40 8.20
C ASP A 426 13.88 -1.24 7.17
N PHE A 427 14.60 -1.79 6.18
CA PHE A 427 14.05 -2.58 5.08
C PHE A 427 12.85 -1.89 4.38
N ALA A 428 12.88 -0.57 4.22
CA ALA A 428 11.77 0.21 3.69
C ALA A 428 11.30 -0.28 2.31
N GLU A 429 12.23 -0.57 1.40
CA GLU A 429 11.94 -1.04 0.04
C GLU A 429 11.32 -2.46 0.05
N LEU A 430 11.83 -3.35 0.90
CA LEU A 430 11.27 -4.70 1.09
C LEU A 430 9.86 -4.62 1.69
N LYS A 431 9.66 -3.81 2.73
CA LYS A 431 8.34 -3.62 3.36
C LYS A 431 7.32 -3.05 2.38
N ALA A 432 7.72 -2.05 1.58
CA ALA A 432 6.85 -1.49 0.55
C ALA A 432 6.41 -2.53 -0.47
N TYR A 433 7.34 -3.33 -1.00
CA TYR A 433 7.02 -4.38 -1.97
C TYR A 433 6.17 -5.50 -1.36
N LEU A 434 6.53 -5.99 -0.18
CA LEU A 434 5.79 -7.02 0.55
C LEU A 434 4.35 -6.59 0.84
N LEU A 435 4.18 -5.39 1.39
CA LEU A 435 2.86 -4.84 1.70
C LEU A 435 2.01 -4.64 0.45
N ALA A 436 2.60 -4.19 -0.66
CA ALA A 436 1.89 -4.08 -1.93
C ALA A 436 1.27 -5.42 -2.37
N LYS A 437 2.04 -6.51 -2.27
CA LYS A 437 1.57 -7.87 -2.60
C LYS A 437 0.53 -8.38 -1.60
N LEU A 438 0.77 -8.19 -0.30
CA LEU A 438 -0.14 -8.64 0.76
C LEU A 438 -1.44 -7.84 0.84
N MET A 439 -1.44 -6.55 0.52
CA MET A 439 -2.69 -5.77 0.43
C MET A 439 -3.54 -6.18 -0.79
N TRP A 440 -2.94 -6.69 -1.86
CA TRP A 440 -3.67 -7.29 -2.96
C TRP A 440 -4.23 -8.65 -2.57
N ASN A 441 -3.38 -9.53 -2.03
CA ASN A 441 -3.72 -10.87 -1.57
C ASN A 441 -3.07 -11.19 -0.22
N PRO A 442 -3.80 -11.04 0.92
CA PRO A 442 -3.28 -11.35 2.25
C PRO A 442 -2.91 -12.82 2.47
N ASP A 443 -3.31 -13.72 1.58
CA ASP A 443 -2.98 -15.16 1.69
C ASP A 443 -1.70 -15.53 0.92
N ALA A 444 -1.11 -14.58 0.17
CA ALA A 444 0.14 -14.81 -0.56
C ALA A 444 1.27 -15.31 0.37
N ASP A 445 2.21 -16.06 -0.21
CA ASP A 445 3.37 -16.58 0.52
C ASP A 445 4.38 -15.44 0.81
N ALA A 446 4.28 -14.86 2.01
CA ALA A 446 5.13 -13.75 2.43
C ALA A 446 6.62 -14.12 2.44
N GLU A 447 6.99 -15.35 2.86
CA GLU A 447 8.38 -15.79 2.91
C GLU A 447 8.96 -15.93 1.49
N ALA A 448 8.20 -16.48 0.55
CA ALA A 448 8.61 -16.55 -0.85
C ALA A 448 8.83 -15.16 -1.46
N ILE A 449 7.94 -14.20 -1.15
CA ILE A 449 8.06 -12.80 -1.61
C ILE A 449 9.31 -12.13 -1.03
N ILE A 450 9.58 -12.30 0.27
CA ILE A 450 10.76 -11.79 0.95
C ILE A 450 12.04 -12.38 0.33
N ASP A 451 12.04 -13.68 0.13
CA ASP A 451 13.17 -14.41 -0.44
C ASP A 451 13.48 -13.97 -1.88
N GLU A 452 12.44 -13.83 -2.69
CA GLU A 452 12.54 -13.34 -4.06
C GLU A 452 13.13 -11.92 -4.10
N PHE A 453 12.57 -11.01 -3.27
CA PHE A 453 13.05 -9.63 -3.18
C PHE A 453 14.53 -9.57 -2.78
N ILE A 454 14.89 -10.22 -1.66
CA ILE A 454 16.26 -10.16 -1.13
C ILE A 454 17.27 -10.72 -2.13
N LYS A 455 16.96 -11.82 -2.80
CA LYS A 455 17.83 -12.41 -3.82
C LYS A 455 18.04 -11.46 -5.01
N ALA A 456 16.96 -10.88 -5.52
CA ALA A 456 17.04 -10.00 -6.68
C ALA A 456 17.68 -8.65 -6.35
N TYR A 457 17.35 -8.07 -5.20
CA TYR A 457 17.76 -6.72 -4.83
C TYR A 457 19.21 -6.66 -4.32
N TYR A 458 19.66 -7.69 -3.61
CA TYR A 458 20.98 -7.73 -3.00
C TYR A 458 21.97 -8.71 -3.64
N GLY A 459 21.58 -9.45 -4.68
CA GLY A 459 22.48 -10.34 -5.45
C GLY A 459 23.31 -11.28 -4.56
N LYS A 460 24.62 -11.28 -4.71
CA LYS A 460 25.52 -12.13 -3.91
C LYS A 460 25.56 -11.74 -2.42
N ALA A 461 25.16 -10.53 -2.06
CA ALA A 461 25.04 -10.13 -0.65
C ALA A 461 23.76 -10.68 0.01
N ALA A 462 22.82 -11.28 -0.72
CA ALA A 462 21.54 -11.77 -0.22
C ALA A 462 21.64 -12.70 1.01
N PRO A 463 22.56 -13.68 1.10
CA PRO A 463 22.67 -14.51 2.29
C PRO A 463 22.96 -13.71 3.57
N ARG A 464 23.81 -12.67 3.48
CA ARG A 464 24.11 -11.78 4.61
C ARG A 464 22.94 -10.87 4.95
N MET A 465 22.20 -10.43 3.96
CA MET A 465 21.00 -9.62 4.18
C MET A 465 19.89 -10.42 4.87
N LYS A 466 19.74 -11.72 4.55
CA LYS A 466 18.87 -12.63 5.30
C LYS A 466 19.34 -12.84 6.74
N GLU A 467 20.65 -13.01 6.96
CA GLU A 467 21.23 -13.09 8.29
C GLU A 467 20.93 -11.82 9.11
N TYR A 468 21.03 -10.65 8.48
CA TYR A 468 20.68 -9.37 9.13
C TYR A 468 19.18 -9.27 9.41
N LEU A 469 18.31 -9.64 8.47
CA LEU A 469 16.86 -9.65 8.68
C LEU A 469 16.47 -10.59 9.83
N ALA A 470 17.05 -11.78 9.88
CA ALA A 470 16.83 -12.72 10.99
C ALA A 470 17.30 -12.15 12.33
N LEU A 471 18.44 -11.43 12.36
CA LEU A 471 18.92 -10.74 13.55
C LEU A 471 17.94 -9.64 14.02
N VAL A 472 17.37 -8.86 13.07
CA VAL A 472 16.36 -7.82 13.36
C VAL A 472 15.08 -8.46 13.90
N ASN A 473 14.56 -9.48 13.21
CA ASN A 473 13.34 -10.18 13.64
C ASN A 473 13.52 -10.85 15.02
N GLY A 474 14.73 -11.32 15.34
CA GLY A 474 15.09 -11.89 16.64
C GLY A 474 15.11 -10.89 17.81
N LEU A 475 14.91 -9.59 17.58
CA LEU A 475 14.73 -8.60 18.64
C LEU A 475 13.38 -8.75 19.37
N VAL A 476 12.41 -9.40 18.75
CA VAL A 476 11.06 -9.55 19.29
C VAL A 476 10.99 -10.78 20.20
N GLY A 477 10.88 -10.54 21.50
CA GLY A 477 10.49 -11.52 22.51
C GLY A 477 9.07 -11.23 23.03
N LYS A 478 8.52 -12.08 23.89
CA LYS A 478 7.15 -11.93 24.44
C LYS A 478 6.88 -10.57 25.07
N GLU A 479 7.90 -9.99 25.71
CA GLU A 479 7.81 -8.71 26.42
C GLU A 479 8.32 -7.52 25.57
N THR A 480 8.64 -7.74 24.30
CA THR A 480 9.09 -6.67 23.40
C THR A 480 7.89 -6.00 22.77
N HIS A 481 7.56 -4.80 23.20
CA HIS A 481 6.47 -4.04 22.62
C HIS A 481 7.00 -2.80 21.88
N LEU A 482 6.60 -2.63 20.64
CA LEU A 482 6.99 -1.52 19.79
C LEU A 482 5.75 -0.72 19.39
N THR A 483 5.83 0.58 19.49
CA THR A 483 4.81 1.51 18.99
C THR A 483 5.39 2.36 17.86
N CYS A 484 4.55 3.02 17.09
CA CYS A 484 5.00 3.97 16.06
C CYS A 484 5.74 5.19 16.66
N GLN A 485 5.80 5.32 18.00
CA GLN A 485 6.56 6.33 18.74
C GLN A 485 7.79 5.74 19.45
N THR A 486 8.15 4.50 19.19
CA THR A 486 9.34 3.87 19.80
C THR A 486 10.59 4.63 19.37
N SER A 487 11.41 4.98 20.37
CA SER A 487 12.73 5.60 20.15
C SER A 487 13.85 4.72 20.68
N ILE A 488 15.06 4.97 20.23
CA ILE A 488 16.24 4.23 20.69
C ILE A 488 16.46 4.36 22.20
N TYR A 489 16.06 5.46 22.80
CA TYR A 489 16.23 5.68 24.25
C TYR A 489 15.26 4.86 25.07
N HIS A 490 14.02 4.72 24.64
CA HIS A 490 13.00 3.89 25.29
C HIS A 490 13.23 2.39 25.01
N GLY A 491 13.88 2.04 23.91
CA GLY A 491 14.13 0.66 23.48
C GLY A 491 15.52 0.11 23.86
N ARG A 492 16.26 0.69 24.81
CA ARG A 492 17.64 0.27 25.10
C ARG A 492 17.80 -1.19 25.57
N SER A 493 16.80 -1.74 26.21
CA SER A 493 16.78 -3.18 26.55
C SER A 493 16.69 -4.08 25.32
N THR A 494 16.06 -3.60 24.25
CA THR A 494 15.93 -4.29 22.96
C THR A 494 17.14 -4.00 22.07
N TYR A 495 17.57 -2.75 21.96
CA TYR A 495 18.65 -2.30 21.06
C TYR A 495 19.98 -2.21 21.80
N THR A 496 20.55 -3.36 22.13
CA THR A 496 21.80 -3.48 22.90
C THR A 496 23.03 -3.16 22.05
N ASP A 497 24.16 -2.83 22.71
CA ASP A 497 25.45 -2.64 22.01
C ASP A 497 25.89 -3.91 21.28
N ALA A 498 25.61 -5.09 21.85
CA ALA A 498 25.89 -6.38 21.22
C ALA A 498 25.12 -6.55 19.90
N PHE A 499 23.83 -6.17 19.88
CA PHE A 499 23.02 -6.15 18.65
C PHE A 499 23.62 -5.21 17.61
N ILE A 500 23.93 -3.96 17.98
CA ILE A 500 24.47 -2.94 17.06
C ILE A 500 25.79 -3.43 16.44
N ASN A 501 26.70 -3.95 17.25
CA ASN A 501 27.99 -4.46 16.77
C ASN A 501 27.83 -5.67 15.84
N LYS A 502 26.93 -6.61 16.17
CA LYS A 502 26.64 -7.78 15.32
C LYS A 502 26.01 -7.35 13.98
N ALA A 503 25.06 -6.41 14.00
CA ALA A 503 24.44 -5.86 12.82
C ALA A 503 25.46 -5.20 11.87
N LEU A 504 26.33 -4.32 12.41
CA LEU A 504 27.41 -3.70 11.64
C LEU A 504 28.40 -4.73 11.06
N ALA A 505 28.73 -5.78 11.81
CA ALA A 505 29.62 -6.84 11.33
C ALA A 505 29.01 -7.62 10.16
N ILE A 506 27.72 -8.01 10.25
CA ILE A 506 27.01 -8.72 9.19
C ILE A 506 26.94 -7.84 7.94
N LEU A 507 26.50 -6.59 8.07
CA LEU A 507 26.35 -5.68 6.94
C LEU A 507 27.69 -5.27 6.31
N SER A 508 28.78 -5.25 7.09
CA SER A 508 30.13 -5.07 6.54
C SER A 508 30.58 -6.27 5.70
N LYS A 509 30.17 -7.49 6.06
CA LYS A 509 30.38 -8.69 5.22
C LYS A 509 29.51 -8.63 3.95
N ALA A 510 28.24 -8.25 4.09
CA ALA A 510 27.32 -8.07 2.96
C ALA A 510 27.87 -7.05 1.95
N GLU A 511 28.45 -5.94 2.42
CA GLU A 511 29.08 -4.91 1.60
C GLU A 511 30.29 -5.47 0.80
N LYS A 512 31.06 -6.37 1.39
CA LYS A 512 32.17 -7.07 0.71
C LYS A 512 31.70 -8.09 -0.30
N ASP A 513 30.61 -8.81 0.00
CA ASP A 513 30.04 -9.86 -0.85
C ASP A 513 29.29 -9.27 -2.07
N ALA A 514 28.96 -7.96 -2.04
CA ALA A 514 28.24 -7.26 -3.11
C ALA A 514 29.07 -7.20 -4.40
N GLU A 515 28.57 -7.79 -5.50
CA GLU A 515 29.26 -7.92 -6.79
C GLU A 515 29.27 -6.64 -7.64
N SER A 516 28.46 -5.64 -7.28
CA SER A 516 28.41 -4.36 -7.99
C SER A 516 28.33 -3.19 -7.02
N GLU A 517 28.70 -1.99 -7.49
CA GLU A 517 28.58 -0.76 -6.67
C GLU A 517 27.10 -0.44 -6.37
N THR A 518 26.20 -0.73 -7.27
CA THR A 518 24.75 -0.58 -7.05
C THR A 518 24.27 -1.44 -5.89
N ILE A 519 24.65 -2.71 -5.84
CA ILE A 519 24.28 -3.62 -4.74
C ILE A 519 24.97 -3.18 -3.45
N ARG A 520 26.24 -2.80 -3.51
CA ARG A 520 26.98 -2.27 -2.36
C ARG A 520 26.32 -1.04 -1.77
N ASP A 521 25.80 -0.17 -2.62
CA ASP A 521 25.07 1.04 -2.22
C ASP A 521 23.75 0.69 -1.48
N ARG A 522 23.00 -0.28 -1.98
CA ARG A 522 21.79 -0.80 -1.31
C ARG A 522 22.09 -1.39 0.06
N VAL A 523 23.19 -2.13 0.19
CA VAL A 523 23.67 -2.64 1.48
C VAL A 523 24.06 -1.50 2.43
N ARG A 524 24.72 -0.47 1.92
CA ARG A 524 25.09 0.71 2.72
C ARG A 524 23.88 1.50 3.23
N LEU A 525 22.80 1.58 2.45
CA LEU A 525 21.55 2.18 2.91
C LEU A 525 21.01 1.44 4.15
N GLN A 526 20.99 0.10 4.12
CA GLN A 526 20.61 -0.67 5.31
C GLN A 526 21.61 -0.53 6.45
N LYS A 527 22.93 -0.43 6.15
CA LYS A 527 23.97 -0.24 7.15
C LYS A 527 23.89 1.11 7.88
N MET A 528 23.20 2.13 7.27
CA MET A 528 22.92 3.38 7.98
C MET A 528 22.12 3.15 9.27
N VAL A 529 21.23 2.14 9.31
CA VAL A 529 20.39 1.85 10.48
C VAL A 529 21.25 1.55 11.72
N PRO A 530 22.07 0.48 11.79
CA PRO A 530 22.93 0.25 12.95
C PRO A 530 24.04 1.30 13.11
N ALA A 531 24.49 1.94 12.04
CA ALA A 531 25.46 3.04 12.14
C ALA A 531 24.86 4.26 12.87
N TYR A 532 23.62 4.64 12.55
CA TYR A 532 22.89 5.70 13.25
C TYR A 532 22.72 5.37 14.74
N MET A 533 22.32 4.13 15.04
CA MET A 533 22.18 3.66 16.41
C MET A 533 23.52 3.75 17.16
N GLN A 534 24.62 3.32 16.55
CA GLN A 534 25.97 3.43 17.13
C GLN A 534 26.30 4.88 17.49
N CYS A 535 26.05 5.82 16.57
CA CYS A 535 26.27 7.24 16.82
C CYS A 535 25.42 7.80 17.97
N ARG A 536 24.18 7.30 18.11
CA ARG A 536 23.22 7.84 19.09
C ARG A 536 23.42 7.32 20.51
N VAL A 537 23.85 6.06 20.71
CA VAL A 537 23.77 5.41 22.00
C VAL A 537 25.11 4.93 22.57
N MET A 538 26.10 4.67 21.75
CA MET A 538 27.40 4.20 22.24
C MET A 538 28.22 5.39 22.75
N THR A 539 28.52 5.39 24.04
CA THR A 539 29.20 6.50 24.71
C THR A 539 30.71 6.53 24.51
N LYS A 540 31.33 5.42 24.06
CA LYS A 540 32.80 5.35 23.82
C LYS A 540 33.15 5.59 22.35
N ALA A 541 34.17 6.40 22.14
CA ALA A 541 34.57 6.98 20.86
C ALA A 541 35.09 6.00 19.79
N GLY A 542 35.34 4.73 20.11
CA GLY A 542 35.86 3.78 19.10
C GLY A 542 34.82 3.37 18.06
N GLY A 543 35.01 3.79 16.83
CA GLY A 543 34.17 3.38 15.68
C GLY A 543 33.11 4.38 15.23
N LYS A 544 32.82 5.43 15.98
CA LYS A 544 31.80 6.43 15.63
C LYS A 544 32.10 7.22 14.36
N SER A 545 33.38 7.55 14.12
CA SER A 545 33.78 8.33 12.92
C SER A 545 33.41 7.65 11.61
N GLY A 546 33.62 6.34 11.49
CA GLY A 546 33.27 5.58 10.29
C GLY A 546 31.76 5.48 10.05
N SER A 547 30.97 5.30 11.13
CA SER A 547 29.50 5.30 11.05
C SER A 547 28.94 6.68 10.70
N TYR A 548 29.48 7.73 11.25
CA TYR A 548 29.09 9.11 10.93
C TYR A 548 29.36 9.46 9.47
N GLU A 549 30.58 9.16 8.97
CA GLU A 549 30.93 9.39 7.58
C GLU A 549 30.05 8.59 6.61
N LEU A 550 29.72 7.33 6.96
CA LEU A 550 28.77 6.52 6.19
C LEU A 550 27.41 7.22 6.08
N ILE A 551 26.84 7.64 7.22
CA ILE A 551 25.51 8.31 7.25
C ILE A 551 25.56 9.58 6.41
N LYS A 552 26.55 10.44 6.61
CA LYS A 552 26.71 11.71 5.86
C LYS A 552 26.83 11.48 4.37
N LYS A 553 27.66 10.52 3.95
CA LYS A 553 27.84 10.13 2.55
C LYS A 553 26.55 9.63 1.93
N MET A 554 25.85 8.71 2.60
CA MET A 554 24.64 8.10 2.06
C MET A 554 23.47 9.07 2.06
N ALA A 555 23.29 9.85 3.12
CA ALA A 555 22.24 10.88 3.17
C ALA A 555 22.41 11.92 2.07
N THR A 556 23.64 12.39 1.82
CA THR A 556 23.93 13.31 0.71
C THR A 556 23.65 12.67 -0.65
N LYS A 557 24.13 11.44 -0.88
CA LYS A 557 23.97 10.73 -2.15
C LYS A 557 22.50 10.49 -2.49
N HIS A 558 21.70 10.06 -1.51
CA HIS A 558 20.30 9.70 -1.69
C HIS A 558 19.31 10.82 -1.33
N LYS A 559 19.82 12.03 -1.05
CA LYS A 559 19.01 13.21 -0.70
C LYS A 559 18.06 12.93 0.47
N ILE A 560 18.56 12.23 1.48
CA ILE A 560 17.84 11.98 2.72
C ILE A 560 17.91 13.24 3.57
N ASP A 561 16.82 13.98 3.64
CA ASP A 561 16.74 15.28 4.30
C ASP A 561 16.13 15.21 5.71
N ARG A 562 15.83 13.98 6.19
CA ARG A 562 15.29 13.77 7.53
C ARG A 562 15.48 12.32 8.00
N PHE A 563 15.51 12.14 9.32
CA PHE A 563 15.61 10.81 9.97
C PHE A 563 14.40 10.49 10.83
N ALA A 564 13.37 11.34 10.80
CA ALA A 564 12.13 11.22 11.54
C ALA A 564 11.03 12.01 10.85
N GLU A 565 9.77 11.70 11.10
CA GLU A 565 8.62 12.48 10.60
C GLU A 565 8.54 13.87 11.23
N GLY A 566 8.84 13.99 12.51
CA GLY A 566 8.76 15.21 13.29
C GLY A 566 9.87 15.35 14.34
N GLY A 567 9.77 16.39 15.17
CA GLY A 567 10.70 16.64 16.28
C GLY A 567 12.09 17.11 15.84
N SER A 568 13.04 17.12 16.79
CA SER A 568 14.41 17.63 16.58
C SER A 568 15.26 16.80 15.62
N LEU A 569 14.84 15.56 15.30
CA LEU A 569 15.54 14.67 14.38
C LEU A 569 15.04 14.78 12.93
N LYS A 570 14.05 15.63 12.68
CA LYS A 570 13.56 15.90 11.34
C LYS A 570 14.64 16.48 10.42
N ASP A 571 15.54 17.31 10.98
CA ASP A 571 16.64 17.91 10.23
C ASP A 571 17.94 17.12 10.48
N PRO A 572 18.53 16.48 9.45
CA PRO A 572 19.84 15.84 9.54
C PRO A 572 20.95 16.79 10.01
N LYS A 573 20.82 18.10 9.75
CA LYS A 573 21.78 19.09 10.24
C LYS A 573 21.91 19.06 11.76
N ALA A 574 20.79 18.95 12.49
CA ALA A 574 20.82 18.85 13.96
C ALA A 574 21.58 17.59 14.41
N PHE A 575 21.48 16.48 13.68
CA PHE A 575 22.27 15.28 13.94
C PHE A 575 23.75 15.50 13.61
N TYR A 576 24.08 16.15 12.49
CA TYR A 576 25.46 16.44 12.12
C TYR A 576 26.13 17.40 13.11
N ASP A 577 25.46 18.47 13.49
CA ASP A 577 25.94 19.45 14.48
C ASP A 577 26.21 18.77 15.85
N MET A 578 25.33 17.85 16.26
CA MET A 578 25.52 17.05 17.46
C MET A 578 26.75 16.14 17.32
N MET A 579 26.92 15.46 16.20
CA MET A 579 28.07 14.57 15.98
C MET A 579 29.38 15.36 15.88
N ASP A 580 29.39 16.49 15.20
CA ASP A 580 30.57 17.38 15.10
C ASP A 580 30.98 17.91 16.49
N LYS A 581 29.99 18.18 17.36
CA LYS A 581 30.24 18.67 18.73
C LYS A 581 30.71 17.57 19.69
N TYR A 582 30.14 16.37 19.63
CA TYR A 582 30.33 15.31 20.63
C TYR A 582 30.91 14.02 20.08
N GLY A 583 31.15 13.91 18.79
CA GLY A 583 31.59 12.70 18.09
C GLY A 583 33.11 12.59 17.89
N LYS A 584 33.89 13.58 18.33
CA LYS A 584 35.37 13.60 18.22
C LYS A 584 36.01 12.85 19.38
#